data_ee249cc154b70206948df34274388861
#
_entry.id   ee249cc154b70206948df34274388861
#
_cell.length_a   1.000
_cell.length_b   1.000
_cell.length_c   1.000
_cell.angle_alpha   90.00
_cell.angle_beta   90.00
_cell.angle_gamma   90.00
#
_symmetry.space_group_name_H-M   'P 1'
#
loop_
_entity.id
_entity.type
_entity.pdbx_description
1 polymer ?
#
loop_
_entity_poly.entity_id
_entity_poly.type
_entity_poly.pdbx_seq_one_letter_code
_entity_poly.pdbx_strand_id
1 'polypeptide(L)'
;MTPRTNKNPDRPVYEDPVSMMMAMLLPIHAAATLDWLVDATATAAERTLSAPYAFVYLEEQDGRLERRQAASDLRRRSQQRAIDAFGRAALGVKLDPRDAPAIAEALDAGTPTTASAAEVFRGLVGESAAQSAQSSLGVDAVSFVPLESAGERVGALLVMHVGQPDVEHVRLLADHVSCATVNLRQTQAARESGVIDVARSVFDARKIEADLQRELARAERYKRDISIAVIEATNLRLLRERFGAFLVERLLQRLGESLAQNARDIDVIGAFKESGYTMILTEASSEGAESAAHRLLAIAKEAAAGDGGVPGLELHLAAGWATAPADGVTTDAVFAA
;
A
#
# COMPACT_ATOMS: atom_id res chain seq x y z
N MET A 1 -35.07 -30.55 1.80
CA MET A 1 -34.63 -29.20 2.16
C MET A 1 -33.73 -28.72 1.03
N THR A 2 -34.23 -27.85 0.18
CA THR A 2 -33.50 -27.32 -0.98
C THR A 2 -32.47 -26.33 -0.47
N PRO A 3 -31.21 -26.36 -0.94
CA PRO A 3 -30.19 -25.39 -0.53
C PRO A 3 -30.61 -23.98 -0.99
N ARG A 4 -30.62 -23.03 -0.08
CA ARG A 4 -30.82 -21.64 -0.38
C ARG A 4 -29.61 -21.16 -1.20
N THR A 5 -29.77 -21.03 -2.50
CA THR A 5 -28.84 -20.34 -3.37
C THR A 5 -28.87 -18.86 -3.02
N ASN A 6 -27.85 -18.41 -2.31
CA ASN A 6 -27.63 -16.99 -2.08
C ASN A 6 -27.13 -16.38 -3.41
N LYS A 7 -28.08 -15.95 -4.24
CA LYS A 7 -27.77 -15.21 -5.47
C LYS A 7 -27.52 -13.76 -5.07
N ASN A 8 -26.27 -13.42 -4.78
CA ASN A 8 -25.87 -12.02 -4.84
C ASN A 8 -25.76 -11.64 -6.33
N PRO A 9 -26.66 -10.77 -6.86
CA PRO A 9 -26.68 -10.44 -8.28
C PRO A 9 -25.45 -9.66 -8.75
N ASP A 10 -24.66 -9.11 -7.83
CA ASP A 10 -23.50 -8.28 -8.14
C ASP A 10 -22.16 -9.08 -8.13
N ARG A 11 -22.23 -10.40 -7.95
CA ARG A 11 -21.01 -11.21 -7.96
C ARG A 11 -20.55 -11.45 -9.39
N PRO A 12 -19.30 -11.07 -9.76
CA PRO A 12 -18.78 -11.38 -11.07
C PRO A 12 -18.70 -12.90 -11.26
N VAL A 13 -19.26 -13.40 -12.36
CA VAL A 13 -19.08 -14.77 -12.79
C VAL A 13 -17.81 -14.80 -13.63
N TYR A 14 -16.79 -15.49 -13.16
CA TYR A 14 -15.57 -15.70 -13.94
C TYR A 14 -15.77 -16.86 -14.90
N GLU A 15 -15.54 -16.64 -16.19
CA GLU A 15 -15.75 -17.62 -17.24
C GLU A 15 -14.70 -18.74 -17.20
N ASP A 16 -13.55 -18.46 -16.63
CA ASP A 16 -12.43 -19.40 -16.53
C ASP A 16 -11.59 -19.18 -15.25
N PRO A 17 -10.84 -20.21 -14.79
CA PRO A 17 -10.01 -20.13 -13.59
C PRO A 17 -8.90 -19.05 -13.67
N VAL A 18 -8.38 -18.76 -14.84
CA VAL A 18 -7.30 -17.78 -15.02
C VAL A 18 -7.83 -16.37 -14.76
N SER A 19 -9.00 -16.04 -15.32
CA SER A 19 -9.67 -14.75 -15.07
C SER A 19 -9.98 -14.55 -13.58
N MET A 20 -10.40 -15.61 -12.89
CA MET A 20 -10.62 -15.58 -11.44
C MET A 20 -9.32 -15.33 -10.68
N MET A 21 -8.25 -16.06 -10.99
CA MET A 21 -6.93 -15.87 -10.39
C MET A 21 -6.40 -14.47 -10.62
N MET A 22 -6.48 -13.95 -11.83
CA MET A 22 -6.06 -12.58 -12.14
C MET A 22 -6.84 -11.55 -11.33
N ALA A 23 -8.15 -11.71 -11.22
CA ALA A 23 -8.99 -10.81 -10.41
C ALA A 23 -8.66 -10.87 -8.92
N MET A 24 -8.18 -12.01 -8.43
CA MET A 24 -7.75 -12.21 -7.05
C MET A 24 -6.37 -11.61 -6.79
N LEU A 25 -5.40 -11.85 -7.66
CA LEU A 25 -3.99 -11.60 -7.38
C LEU A 25 -3.49 -10.22 -7.83
N LEU A 26 -3.99 -9.68 -8.95
CA LEU A 26 -3.53 -8.38 -9.45
C LEU A 26 -3.68 -7.25 -8.44
N PRO A 27 -4.81 -7.09 -7.73
CA PRO A 27 -4.95 -6.04 -6.71
C PRO A 27 -3.98 -6.21 -5.53
N ILE A 28 -3.64 -7.46 -5.16
CA ILE A 28 -2.70 -7.78 -4.09
C ILE A 28 -1.29 -7.29 -4.45
N HIS A 29 -0.81 -7.65 -5.65
CA HIS A 29 0.52 -7.25 -6.10
C HIS A 29 0.64 -5.79 -6.52
N ALA A 30 -0.50 -5.15 -6.83
CA ALA A 30 -0.53 -3.73 -7.13
C ALA A 30 -0.55 -2.85 -5.87
N ALA A 31 -0.68 -3.44 -4.66
CA ALA A 31 -0.76 -2.68 -3.41
C ALA A 31 0.57 -1.97 -3.10
N ALA A 32 0.52 -0.65 -2.94
CA ALA A 32 1.68 0.18 -2.59
C ALA A 32 1.77 0.49 -1.08
N THR A 33 0.71 0.18 -0.31
CA THR A 33 0.65 0.37 1.14
C THR A 33 0.00 -0.84 1.80
N LEU A 34 0.28 -1.05 3.10
CA LEU A 34 -0.36 -2.11 3.88
C LEU A 34 -1.88 -1.93 3.95
N ASP A 35 -2.38 -0.71 4.11
CA ASP A 35 -3.82 -0.43 4.16
C ASP A 35 -4.51 -0.82 2.85
N TRP A 36 -3.86 -0.55 1.72
CA TRP A 36 -4.39 -0.97 0.45
C TRP A 36 -4.31 -2.49 0.24
N LEU A 37 -3.23 -3.14 0.69
CA LEU A 37 -3.12 -4.60 0.65
C LEU A 37 -4.27 -5.26 1.42
N VAL A 38 -4.62 -4.74 2.60
CA VAL A 38 -5.74 -5.21 3.41
C VAL A 38 -7.06 -5.06 2.67
N ASP A 39 -7.30 -3.92 2.04
CA ASP A 39 -8.52 -3.65 1.26
C ASP A 39 -8.62 -4.53 0.01
N ALA A 40 -7.51 -4.71 -0.70
CA ALA A 40 -7.42 -5.60 -1.85
C ALA A 40 -7.69 -7.05 -1.46
N THR A 41 -7.13 -7.50 -0.31
CA THR A 41 -7.35 -8.84 0.23
C THR A 41 -8.82 -9.09 0.56
N ALA A 42 -9.47 -8.17 1.25
CA ALA A 42 -10.89 -8.28 1.58
C ALA A 42 -11.76 -8.31 0.31
N THR A 43 -11.44 -7.46 -0.67
CA THR A 43 -12.14 -7.42 -1.96
C THR A 43 -11.95 -8.70 -2.77
N ALA A 44 -10.73 -9.23 -2.81
CA ALA A 44 -10.42 -10.48 -3.48
C ALA A 44 -11.20 -11.65 -2.85
N ALA A 45 -11.18 -11.77 -1.51
CA ALA A 45 -11.91 -12.81 -0.79
C ALA A 45 -13.42 -12.75 -1.06
N GLU A 46 -14.03 -11.58 -1.00
CA GLU A 46 -15.46 -11.38 -1.29
C GLU A 46 -15.83 -11.81 -2.71
N ARG A 47 -15.03 -11.37 -3.69
CA ARG A 47 -15.35 -11.60 -5.11
C ARG A 47 -15.07 -13.01 -5.60
N THR A 48 -14.00 -13.63 -5.10
CA THR A 48 -13.52 -14.92 -5.63
C THR A 48 -13.83 -16.11 -4.72
N LEU A 49 -13.80 -15.94 -3.40
CA LEU A 49 -13.90 -17.05 -2.43
C LEU A 49 -15.25 -17.17 -1.74
N SER A 50 -16.27 -16.43 -2.12
CA SER A 50 -17.57 -16.38 -1.39
C SER A 50 -17.39 -16.02 0.10
N ALA A 51 -16.38 -15.21 0.39
CA ALA A 51 -16.02 -14.85 1.75
C ALA A 51 -16.34 -13.37 2.00
N PRO A 52 -17.47 -13.05 2.64
CA PRO A 52 -17.88 -11.66 2.88
C PRO A 52 -16.98 -10.92 3.86
N TYR A 53 -16.13 -11.66 4.59
CA TYR A 53 -15.20 -11.08 5.56
C TYR A 53 -13.84 -11.73 5.44
N ALA A 54 -12.81 -10.88 5.32
CA ALA A 54 -11.41 -11.27 5.39
C ALA A 54 -10.63 -10.25 6.20
N PHE A 55 -9.84 -10.73 7.16
CA PHE A 55 -9.07 -9.88 8.07
C PHE A 55 -7.61 -10.29 8.02
N VAL A 56 -6.75 -9.31 7.79
CA VAL A 56 -5.29 -9.48 7.83
C VAL A 56 -4.80 -9.09 9.21
N TYR A 57 -4.12 -9.99 9.87
CA TYR A 57 -3.40 -9.76 11.11
C TYR A 57 -1.91 -9.77 10.81
N LEU A 58 -1.18 -8.82 11.35
CA LEU A 58 0.27 -8.79 11.26
C LEU A 58 0.86 -9.16 12.62
N GLU A 59 1.93 -9.93 12.60
CA GLU A 59 2.62 -10.30 13.83
C GLU A 59 3.48 -9.15 14.33
N GLU A 60 3.33 -8.85 15.62
CA GLU A 60 4.10 -7.87 16.35
C GLU A 60 5.33 -8.53 17.01
N GLN A 61 6.29 -7.72 17.49
CA GLN A 61 7.52 -8.22 18.12
C GLN A 61 7.28 -9.08 19.37
N ASP A 62 6.12 -8.93 20.02
CA ASP A 62 5.73 -9.71 21.21
C ASP A 62 4.99 -11.03 20.87
N GLY A 63 4.90 -11.39 19.58
CA GLY A 63 4.22 -12.58 19.09
C GLY A 63 2.69 -12.48 19.04
N ARG A 64 2.12 -11.32 19.35
CA ARG A 64 0.70 -11.05 19.19
C ARG A 64 0.37 -10.71 17.74
N LEU A 65 -0.86 -10.99 17.36
CA LEU A 65 -1.39 -10.66 16.04
C LEU A 65 -2.21 -9.37 16.13
N GLU A 66 -1.77 -8.32 15.46
CA GLU A 66 -2.52 -7.08 15.37
C GLU A 66 -3.28 -7.02 14.06
N ARG A 67 -4.60 -6.83 14.14
CA ARG A 67 -5.45 -6.66 12.96
C ARG A 67 -5.16 -5.33 12.29
N ARG A 68 -4.84 -5.38 11.00
CA ARG A 68 -4.77 -4.17 10.17
C ARG A 68 -6.15 -3.85 9.62
N GLN A 69 -6.54 -2.58 9.77
CA GLN A 69 -7.83 -2.08 9.34
C GLN A 69 -7.65 -1.19 8.12
N ALA A 70 -8.35 -1.51 7.02
CA ALA A 70 -8.37 -0.64 5.86
C ALA A 70 -9.33 0.55 6.06
N ALA A 71 -9.04 1.67 5.42
CA ALA A 71 -9.92 2.85 5.47
C ALA A 71 -11.32 2.58 4.90
N SER A 72 -11.43 1.62 3.96
CA SER A 72 -12.70 1.17 3.39
C SER A 72 -13.55 0.36 4.37
N ASP A 73 -12.94 -0.23 5.39
CA ASP A 73 -13.60 -1.02 6.42
C ASP A 73 -14.70 -0.23 7.14
N LEU A 74 -14.48 1.04 7.37
CA LEU A 74 -15.46 1.95 7.99
C LEU A 74 -16.68 2.24 7.11
N ARG A 75 -16.61 1.94 5.81
CA ARG A 75 -17.68 2.20 4.82
C ARG A 75 -18.48 0.96 4.45
N ARG A 76 -17.99 -0.25 4.76
CA ARG A 76 -18.65 -1.50 4.41
C ARG A 76 -19.71 -1.85 5.46
N ARG A 77 -20.97 -1.95 5.03
CA ARG A 77 -22.10 -2.41 5.89
C ARG A 77 -21.83 -3.80 6.49
N SER A 78 -21.06 -4.63 5.82
CA SER A 78 -20.66 -5.96 6.29
C SER A 78 -19.81 -5.89 7.56
N GLN A 79 -18.83 -4.99 7.61
CA GLN A 79 -17.97 -4.85 8.79
C GLN A 79 -18.70 -4.27 10.00
N GLN A 80 -19.62 -3.34 9.79
CA GLN A 80 -20.45 -2.87 10.88
C GLN A 80 -21.25 -4.02 11.51
N ARG A 81 -21.79 -4.93 10.70
CA ARG A 81 -22.47 -6.14 11.23
C ARG A 81 -21.53 -7.04 12.02
N ALA A 82 -20.27 -7.21 11.57
CA ALA A 82 -19.29 -8.00 12.33
C ALA A 82 -18.94 -7.32 13.66
N ILE A 83 -18.75 -6.01 13.67
CA ILE A 83 -18.50 -5.25 14.90
C ILE A 83 -19.70 -5.33 15.84
N ASP A 84 -20.91 -5.24 15.32
CA ASP A 84 -22.15 -5.32 16.11
C ASP A 84 -22.35 -6.74 16.67
N ALA A 85 -22.01 -7.79 15.91
CA ALA A 85 -22.18 -9.17 16.33
C ALA A 85 -21.17 -9.62 17.40
N PHE A 86 -19.92 -9.15 17.30
CA PHE A 86 -18.84 -9.54 18.23
C PHE A 86 -18.53 -8.50 19.29
N GLY A 87 -19.05 -7.28 19.15
CA GLY A 87 -18.58 -6.13 19.89
C GLY A 87 -17.17 -5.68 19.46
N ARG A 88 -16.80 -4.47 19.85
CA ARG A 88 -15.48 -3.91 19.50
C ARG A 88 -14.30 -4.68 20.09
N ALA A 89 -14.53 -5.46 21.18
CA ALA A 89 -13.49 -6.21 21.86
C ALA A 89 -13.18 -7.56 21.23
N ALA A 90 -14.16 -8.23 20.60
CA ALA A 90 -14.01 -9.62 20.15
C ALA A 90 -13.40 -9.76 18.74
N LEU A 91 -13.55 -8.75 17.87
CA LEU A 91 -12.73 -8.61 16.67
C LEU A 91 -11.51 -7.74 17.00
N GLY A 92 -11.00 -7.89 18.22
CA GLY A 92 -10.01 -7.06 18.83
C GLY A 92 -8.88 -6.66 17.88
N VAL A 93 -8.46 -5.43 18.02
CA VAL A 93 -7.30 -4.91 17.32
C VAL A 93 -6.08 -5.81 17.55
N LYS A 94 -6.04 -6.54 18.69
CA LYS A 94 -4.97 -7.50 19.03
C LYS A 94 -5.57 -8.85 19.40
N LEU A 95 -5.02 -9.90 18.80
CA LEU A 95 -5.37 -11.28 19.06
C LEU A 95 -4.13 -11.97 19.64
N ASP A 96 -4.26 -12.51 20.86
CA ASP A 96 -3.21 -13.33 21.44
C ASP A 96 -3.52 -14.79 21.06
N PRO A 97 -2.64 -15.48 20.31
CA PRO A 97 -2.85 -16.87 19.95
C PRO A 97 -3.08 -17.79 21.17
N ARG A 98 -2.52 -17.42 22.34
CA ARG A 98 -2.70 -18.19 23.58
C ARG A 98 -4.14 -18.19 24.09
N ASP A 99 -4.93 -17.18 23.74
CA ASP A 99 -6.34 -17.06 24.11
C ASP A 99 -7.29 -17.77 23.14
N ALA A 100 -6.76 -18.25 22.00
CA ALA A 100 -7.54 -18.90 20.95
C ALA A 100 -6.83 -20.18 20.46
N PRO A 101 -7.04 -21.33 21.13
CA PRO A 101 -6.30 -22.58 20.86
C PRO A 101 -6.33 -23.04 19.40
N ALA A 102 -7.47 -22.94 18.72
CA ALA A 102 -7.60 -23.31 17.30
C ALA A 102 -6.72 -22.41 16.38
N ILE A 103 -6.52 -21.17 16.76
CA ILE A 103 -5.65 -20.23 16.05
C ILE A 103 -4.17 -20.56 16.34
N ALA A 104 -3.84 -20.84 17.61
CA ALA A 104 -2.50 -21.27 17.99
C ALA A 104 -2.10 -22.55 17.25
N GLU A 105 -2.97 -23.55 17.20
CA GLU A 105 -2.73 -24.80 16.49
C GLU A 105 -2.50 -24.58 14.98
N ALA A 106 -3.30 -23.73 14.34
CA ALA A 106 -3.11 -23.38 12.93
C ALA A 106 -1.77 -22.68 12.67
N LEU A 107 -1.38 -21.77 13.58
CA LEU A 107 -0.10 -21.06 13.48
C LEU A 107 1.10 -21.99 13.68
N ASP A 108 1.00 -22.92 14.63
CA ASP A 108 2.08 -23.88 14.94
C ASP A 108 2.21 -24.95 13.85
N ALA A 109 1.08 -25.35 13.25
CA ALA A 109 1.08 -26.31 12.14
C ALA A 109 1.60 -25.72 10.82
N GLY A 110 1.65 -24.38 10.67
CA GLY A 110 2.03 -23.72 9.41
C GLY A 110 1.08 -24.02 8.24
N THR A 111 -0.13 -24.51 8.52
CA THR A 111 -1.09 -24.96 7.50
C THR A 111 -2.45 -24.31 7.68
N PRO A 112 -3.19 -24.09 6.57
CA PRO A 112 -4.57 -23.60 6.65
C PRO A 112 -5.43 -24.52 7.53
N THR A 113 -6.10 -23.95 8.51
CA THR A 113 -7.07 -24.64 9.34
C THR A 113 -8.45 -24.06 9.09
N THR A 114 -9.42 -24.94 8.88
CA THR A 114 -10.82 -24.54 8.69
C THR A 114 -11.67 -25.20 9.75
N ALA A 115 -12.47 -24.38 10.44
CA ALA A 115 -13.41 -24.83 11.43
C ALA A 115 -14.82 -24.29 11.15
N SER A 116 -15.83 -24.87 11.78
CA SER A 116 -17.17 -24.31 11.72
C SER A 116 -17.19 -22.92 12.37
N ALA A 117 -17.96 -22.00 11.79
CA ALA A 117 -18.10 -20.66 12.36
C ALA A 117 -18.58 -20.71 13.82
N ALA A 118 -19.44 -21.66 14.15
CA ALA A 118 -19.95 -21.86 15.51
C ALA A 118 -18.84 -22.21 16.51
N GLU A 119 -17.87 -23.05 16.12
CA GLU A 119 -16.73 -23.42 16.98
C GLU A 119 -15.81 -22.24 17.22
N VAL A 120 -15.42 -21.55 16.15
CA VAL A 120 -14.54 -20.38 16.25
C VAL A 120 -15.19 -19.28 17.10
N PHE A 121 -16.46 -18.99 16.84
CA PHE A 121 -17.18 -17.94 17.59
C PHE A 121 -17.39 -18.30 19.05
N ARG A 122 -17.60 -19.60 19.37
CA ARG A 122 -17.67 -20.05 20.75
C ARG A 122 -16.38 -19.73 21.53
N GLY A 123 -15.24 -19.92 20.92
CA GLY A 123 -13.95 -19.54 21.50
C GLY A 123 -13.76 -18.01 21.66
N LEU A 124 -14.34 -17.21 20.75
CA LEU A 124 -14.16 -15.75 20.77
C LEU A 124 -15.15 -15.01 21.66
N VAL A 125 -16.42 -15.40 21.67
CA VAL A 125 -17.50 -14.66 22.35
C VAL A 125 -18.31 -15.48 23.35
N GLY A 126 -17.96 -16.76 23.54
CA GLY A 126 -18.66 -17.72 24.42
C GLY A 126 -19.90 -18.34 23.78
N GLU A 127 -20.40 -19.40 24.40
CA GLU A 127 -21.46 -20.28 23.86
C GLU A 127 -22.76 -19.55 23.53
N SER A 128 -23.22 -18.67 24.43
CA SER A 128 -24.50 -17.97 24.29
C SER A 128 -24.54 -16.94 23.16
N ALA A 129 -23.39 -16.34 22.81
CA ALA A 129 -23.28 -15.33 21.79
C ALA A 129 -22.88 -15.89 20.42
N ALA A 130 -22.27 -17.09 20.38
CA ALA A 130 -21.72 -17.68 19.16
C ALA A 130 -22.79 -17.92 18.06
N GLN A 131 -23.94 -18.49 18.44
CA GLN A 131 -25.03 -18.73 17.48
C GLN A 131 -25.64 -17.43 16.94
N SER A 132 -25.77 -16.43 17.81
CA SER A 132 -26.27 -15.12 17.40
C SER A 132 -25.31 -14.43 16.45
N ALA A 133 -23.99 -14.48 16.74
CA ALA A 133 -22.95 -13.93 15.89
C ALA A 133 -22.93 -14.64 14.52
N GLN A 134 -22.97 -15.97 14.49
CA GLN A 134 -23.01 -16.74 13.24
C GLN A 134 -24.24 -16.38 12.40
N SER A 135 -25.41 -16.31 13.00
CA SER A 135 -26.66 -15.98 12.31
C SER A 135 -26.63 -14.53 11.76
N SER A 136 -26.09 -13.59 12.54
CA SER A 136 -25.99 -12.17 12.15
C SER A 136 -25.03 -11.97 10.99
N LEU A 137 -23.92 -12.71 10.97
CA LEU A 137 -22.90 -12.63 9.92
C LEU A 137 -23.27 -13.45 8.69
N GLY A 138 -24.09 -14.47 8.83
CA GLY A 138 -24.50 -15.37 7.74
C GLY A 138 -23.34 -16.18 7.18
N VAL A 139 -22.41 -16.62 8.04
CA VAL A 139 -21.23 -17.42 7.67
C VAL A 139 -21.30 -18.81 8.23
N ASP A 140 -20.76 -19.78 7.48
CA ASP A 140 -20.82 -21.19 7.82
C ASP A 140 -19.48 -21.75 8.33
N ALA A 141 -18.37 -21.24 7.77
CA ALA A 141 -17.02 -21.67 8.07
C ALA A 141 -16.05 -20.51 8.21
N VAL A 142 -14.99 -20.73 8.98
CA VAL A 142 -13.87 -19.80 9.15
C VAL A 142 -12.58 -20.51 8.84
N SER A 143 -11.81 -19.98 7.90
CA SER A 143 -10.45 -20.42 7.62
C SER A 143 -9.47 -19.48 8.29
N PHE A 144 -8.50 -20.06 8.96
CA PHE A 144 -7.38 -19.36 9.54
C PHE A 144 -6.10 -19.85 8.86
N VAL A 145 -5.35 -18.92 8.25
CA VAL A 145 -4.19 -19.25 7.42
C VAL A 145 -3.00 -18.45 7.89
N PRO A 146 -1.90 -19.10 8.33
CA PRO A 146 -0.67 -18.41 8.61
C PRO A 146 -0.16 -17.66 7.36
N LEU A 147 0.32 -16.44 7.55
CA LEU A 147 1.01 -15.69 6.51
C LEU A 147 2.51 -15.89 6.72
N GLU A 148 3.13 -16.67 5.84
CA GLU A 148 4.54 -17.01 5.91
C GLU A 148 5.25 -16.63 4.62
N SER A 149 6.48 -16.15 4.75
CA SER A 149 7.35 -15.87 3.60
C SER A 149 8.80 -16.17 3.97
N ALA A 150 9.48 -16.93 3.13
CA ALA A 150 10.88 -17.33 3.34
C ALA A 150 11.13 -18.08 4.67
N GLY A 151 10.12 -18.78 5.20
CA GLY A 151 10.20 -19.52 6.47
C GLY A 151 9.97 -18.66 7.71
N GLU A 152 9.63 -17.39 7.55
CA GLU A 152 9.27 -16.49 8.65
C GLU A 152 7.78 -16.20 8.61
N ARG A 153 7.13 -16.28 9.78
CA ARG A 153 5.74 -15.88 9.93
C ARG A 153 5.65 -14.36 10.00
N VAL A 154 4.80 -13.78 9.17
CA VAL A 154 4.58 -12.32 9.11
C VAL A 154 3.21 -11.92 9.64
N GLY A 155 2.32 -12.91 9.85
CA GLY A 155 0.98 -12.65 10.32
C GLY A 155 0.04 -13.83 10.13
N ALA A 156 -1.25 -13.52 9.97
CA ALA A 156 -2.30 -14.48 9.68
C ALA A 156 -3.44 -13.85 8.87
N LEU A 157 -4.09 -14.66 8.06
CA LEU A 157 -5.31 -14.32 7.32
C LEU A 157 -6.49 -15.10 7.91
N LEU A 158 -7.52 -14.39 8.36
CA LEU A 158 -8.78 -14.96 8.78
C LEU A 158 -9.82 -14.68 7.72
N VAL A 159 -10.46 -15.73 7.20
CA VAL A 159 -11.46 -15.63 6.13
C VAL A 159 -12.74 -16.33 6.59
N MET A 160 -13.87 -15.62 6.55
CA MET A 160 -15.17 -16.17 6.90
C MET A 160 -15.98 -16.43 5.63
N HIS A 161 -16.45 -17.66 5.47
CA HIS A 161 -17.07 -18.17 4.25
C HIS A 161 -18.57 -18.41 4.39
N VAL A 162 -19.26 -18.24 3.27
CA VAL A 162 -20.61 -18.75 3.06
C VAL A 162 -20.48 -20.09 2.33
N GLY A 163 -20.93 -21.17 2.97
CA GLY A 163 -20.75 -22.53 2.49
C GLY A 163 -19.36 -23.11 2.81
N GLN A 164 -18.97 -24.12 2.03
CA GLN A 164 -17.66 -24.76 2.20
C GLN A 164 -16.56 -23.96 1.51
N PRO A 165 -15.43 -23.68 2.19
CA PRO A 165 -14.33 -22.98 1.60
C PRO A 165 -13.56 -23.83 0.59
N ASP A 166 -13.07 -23.18 -0.45
CA ASP A 166 -12.04 -23.74 -1.30
C ASP A 166 -10.66 -23.44 -0.65
N VAL A 167 -10.15 -24.42 0.08
CA VAL A 167 -8.93 -24.26 0.89
C VAL A 167 -7.71 -23.95 0.04
N GLU A 168 -7.62 -24.49 -1.17
CA GLU A 168 -6.48 -24.21 -2.08
C GLU A 168 -6.47 -22.77 -2.55
N HIS A 169 -7.62 -22.22 -2.88
CA HIS A 169 -7.69 -20.80 -3.26
C HIS A 169 -7.49 -19.85 -2.07
N VAL A 170 -7.93 -20.24 -0.87
CA VAL A 170 -7.64 -19.49 0.36
C VAL A 170 -6.14 -19.47 0.65
N ARG A 171 -5.47 -20.62 0.48
CA ARG A 171 -4.03 -20.74 0.64
C ARG A 171 -3.29 -19.89 -0.40
N LEU A 172 -3.68 -19.98 -1.66
CA LEU A 172 -3.11 -19.18 -2.73
C LEU A 172 -3.20 -17.66 -2.42
N LEU A 173 -4.36 -17.20 -1.96
CA LEU A 173 -4.53 -15.81 -1.53
C LEU A 173 -3.58 -15.46 -0.39
N ALA A 174 -3.47 -16.32 0.63
CA ALA A 174 -2.58 -16.09 1.78
C ALA A 174 -1.10 -16.03 1.38
N ASP A 175 -0.64 -16.93 0.51
CA ASP A 175 0.73 -16.96 0.00
C ASP A 175 1.10 -15.64 -0.70
N HIS A 176 0.19 -15.13 -1.54
CA HIS A 176 0.40 -13.85 -2.23
C HIS A 176 0.29 -12.63 -1.30
N VAL A 177 -0.60 -12.65 -0.31
CA VAL A 177 -0.68 -11.62 0.73
C VAL A 177 0.58 -11.62 1.58
N SER A 178 1.13 -12.79 1.91
CA SER A 178 2.41 -12.93 2.64
C SER A 178 3.55 -12.28 1.87
N CYS A 179 3.71 -12.64 0.62
CA CYS A 179 4.75 -12.09 -0.26
C CYS A 179 4.62 -10.56 -0.39
N ALA A 180 3.41 -10.06 -0.64
CA ALA A 180 3.15 -8.62 -0.73
C ALA A 180 3.43 -7.89 0.60
N THR A 181 3.08 -8.51 1.75
CA THR A 181 3.36 -7.95 3.08
C THR A 181 4.85 -7.78 3.32
N VAL A 182 5.66 -8.81 3.00
CA VAL A 182 7.12 -8.75 3.15
C VAL A 182 7.71 -7.68 2.25
N ASN A 183 7.31 -7.64 0.97
CA ASN A 183 7.77 -6.63 0.03
C ASN A 183 7.46 -5.20 0.52
N LEU A 184 6.25 -4.98 1.04
CA LEU A 184 5.86 -3.67 1.59
C LEU A 184 6.64 -3.32 2.86
N ARG A 185 6.89 -4.28 3.77
CA ARG A 185 7.72 -4.06 4.96
C ARG A 185 9.17 -3.73 4.60
N GLN A 186 9.77 -4.47 3.66
CA GLN A 186 11.13 -4.19 3.16
C GLN A 186 11.21 -2.82 2.50
N THR A 187 10.23 -2.48 1.70
CA THR A 187 10.07 -1.17 1.09
C THR A 187 9.95 -0.06 2.14
N GLN A 188 9.17 -0.29 3.19
CA GLN A 188 9.01 0.63 4.31
C GLN A 188 10.33 0.80 5.08
N ALA A 189 11.03 -0.28 5.39
CA ALA A 189 12.33 -0.26 6.06
C ALA A 189 13.39 0.47 5.20
N ALA A 190 13.39 0.27 3.88
CA ALA A 190 14.24 1.02 2.97
C ALA A 190 13.93 2.52 2.96
N ARG A 191 12.64 2.90 3.05
CA ARG A 191 12.20 4.30 3.23
C ARG A 191 12.69 4.89 4.56
N GLU A 192 12.54 4.14 5.63
CA GLU A 192 12.96 4.57 6.98
C GLU A 192 14.49 4.70 7.10
N SER A 193 15.23 3.90 6.32
CA SER A 193 16.69 4.04 6.20
C SER A 193 17.12 5.29 5.43
N GLY A 194 16.18 6.02 4.82
CA GLY A 194 16.42 7.32 4.20
C GLY A 194 17.20 7.28 2.90
N VAL A 195 17.14 6.18 2.15
CA VAL A 195 17.88 6.04 0.89
C VAL A 195 16.98 6.21 -0.33
N ILE A 196 15.79 5.57 -0.34
CA ILE A 196 14.90 5.58 -1.51
C ILE A 196 13.45 5.85 -1.09
N ASP A 197 12.78 6.78 -1.76
CA ASP A 197 11.33 6.92 -1.78
C ASP A 197 10.76 5.96 -2.84
N VAL A 198 10.39 4.77 -2.40
CA VAL A 198 9.90 3.71 -3.29
C VAL A 198 8.55 4.05 -3.91
N ALA A 199 7.73 4.88 -3.23
CA ALA A 199 6.45 5.32 -3.80
C ALA A 199 6.65 6.21 -5.02
N ARG A 200 7.80 6.87 -5.12
CA ARG A 200 8.16 7.79 -6.21
C ARG A 200 9.30 7.28 -7.08
N SER A 201 9.90 6.13 -6.75
CA SER A 201 11.04 5.54 -7.46
C SER A 201 12.27 6.46 -7.56
N VAL A 202 12.47 7.31 -6.56
CA VAL A 202 13.57 8.28 -6.47
C VAL A 202 14.19 8.26 -5.08
N PHE A 203 15.29 8.98 -4.85
CA PHE A 203 15.87 9.10 -3.50
C PHE A 203 14.91 9.78 -2.52
N ASP A 204 14.98 9.38 -1.26
CA ASP A 204 14.22 10.01 -0.16
C ASP A 204 14.68 11.46 0.06
N ALA A 205 13.80 12.32 0.60
CA ALA A 205 14.07 13.72 0.84
C ALA A 205 15.30 13.95 1.74
N ARG A 206 15.49 13.11 2.77
CA ARG A 206 16.67 13.21 3.67
C ARG A 206 17.99 12.91 2.93
N LYS A 207 17.95 11.95 2.03
CA LYS A 207 19.11 11.61 1.18
C LYS A 207 19.45 12.79 0.26
N ILE A 208 18.45 13.41 -0.37
CA ILE A 208 18.63 14.60 -1.22
C ILE A 208 19.20 15.77 -0.43
N GLU A 209 18.69 16.05 0.77
CA GLU A 209 19.22 17.12 1.63
C GLU A 209 20.69 16.87 1.98
N ALA A 210 21.05 15.65 2.38
CA ALA A 210 22.42 15.28 2.70
C ALA A 210 23.35 15.35 1.49
N ASP A 211 22.88 14.95 0.31
CA ASP A 211 23.66 15.05 -0.93
C ASP A 211 23.84 16.51 -1.37
N LEU A 212 22.77 17.31 -1.30
CA LEU A 212 22.82 18.73 -1.61
C LEU A 212 23.79 19.45 -0.68
N GLN A 213 23.76 19.19 0.62
CA GLN A 213 24.69 19.78 1.58
C GLN A 213 26.14 19.44 1.23
N ARG A 214 26.44 18.21 0.83
CA ARG A 214 27.78 17.79 0.42
C ARG A 214 28.22 18.48 -0.87
N GLU A 215 27.33 18.56 -1.85
CA GLU A 215 27.64 19.19 -3.14
C GLU A 215 27.77 20.73 -3.03
N LEU A 216 26.98 21.37 -2.16
CA LEU A 216 27.16 22.80 -1.85
C LEU A 216 28.56 23.08 -1.25
N ALA A 217 28.98 22.29 -0.26
CA ALA A 217 30.31 22.43 0.33
C ALA A 217 31.41 22.15 -0.70
N ARG A 218 31.21 21.24 -1.63
CA ARG A 218 32.12 20.94 -2.73
C ARG A 218 32.18 22.09 -3.73
N ALA A 219 31.03 22.63 -4.14
CA ALA A 219 30.91 23.75 -5.05
C ALA A 219 31.60 25.03 -4.48
N GLU A 220 31.39 25.30 -3.20
CA GLU A 220 32.08 26.38 -2.50
C GLU A 220 33.61 26.25 -2.53
N ARG A 221 34.09 25.02 -2.22
CA ARG A 221 35.53 24.72 -2.19
C ARG A 221 36.20 24.90 -3.56
N TYR A 222 35.52 24.45 -4.61
CA TYR A 222 36.09 24.47 -5.97
C TYR A 222 35.65 25.68 -6.80
N LYS A 223 34.87 26.62 -6.21
CA LYS A 223 34.35 27.81 -6.85
C LYS A 223 33.58 27.51 -8.12
N ARG A 224 32.69 26.48 -8.05
CA ARG A 224 31.81 26.07 -9.14
C ARG A 224 30.38 26.36 -8.77
N ASP A 225 29.54 26.53 -9.76
CA ASP A 225 28.11 26.63 -9.56
C ASP A 225 27.50 25.26 -9.36
N ILE A 226 26.47 25.22 -8.54
CA ILE A 226 25.57 24.07 -8.39
C ILE A 226 24.15 24.60 -8.35
N SER A 227 23.26 23.90 -8.99
CA SER A 227 21.85 24.28 -9.04
C SER A 227 20.93 23.16 -8.57
N ILE A 228 19.73 23.53 -8.16
CA ILE A 228 18.62 22.60 -8.00
C ILE A 228 17.49 22.99 -8.94
N ALA A 229 16.72 21.97 -9.37
CA ALA A 229 15.43 22.17 -9.99
C ALA A 229 14.38 21.41 -9.17
N VAL A 230 13.23 22.01 -8.94
CA VAL A 230 12.09 21.41 -8.22
C VAL A 230 10.90 21.35 -9.16
N ILE A 231 10.25 20.19 -9.21
CA ILE A 231 8.98 20.00 -9.90
C ILE A 231 7.94 19.61 -8.85
N GLU A 232 6.85 20.35 -8.74
CA GLU A 232 5.82 20.14 -7.74
C GLU A 232 4.43 20.03 -8.36
N ALA A 233 3.64 19.06 -7.87
CA ALA A 233 2.22 18.91 -8.21
C ALA A 233 1.36 19.75 -7.26
N THR A 234 0.67 20.75 -7.81
CA THR A 234 -0.03 21.78 -7.01
C THR A 234 -1.47 21.40 -6.64
N ASN A 235 -2.05 20.38 -7.28
CA ASN A 235 -3.46 19.98 -7.08
C ASN A 235 -3.65 18.58 -6.50
N LEU A 236 -2.62 17.97 -5.87
CA LEU A 236 -2.68 16.58 -5.38
C LEU A 236 -3.80 16.32 -4.39
N ARG A 237 -4.06 17.25 -3.47
CA ARG A 237 -5.15 17.11 -2.49
C ARG A 237 -6.49 16.92 -3.20
N LEU A 238 -6.79 17.77 -4.17
CA LEU A 238 -8.02 17.68 -4.96
C LEU A 238 -8.13 16.35 -5.72
N LEU A 239 -7.02 15.90 -6.30
CA LEU A 239 -6.99 14.64 -7.03
C LEU A 239 -7.17 13.44 -6.10
N ARG A 240 -6.54 13.43 -4.91
CA ARG A 240 -6.73 12.38 -3.90
C ARG A 240 -8.19 12.30 -3.41
N GLU A 241 -8.83 13.44 -3.19
CA GLU A 241 -10.25 13.51 -2.80
C GLU A 241 -11.18 12.97 -3.90
N ARG A 242 -10.88 13.24 -5.16
CA ARG A 242 -11.73 12.89 -6.31
C ARG A 242 -11.50 11.47 -6.83
N PHE A 243 -10.26 11.04 -6.93
CA PHE A 243 -9.86 9.79 -7.59
C PHE A 243 -9.27 8.74 -6.66
N GLY A 244 -9.07 9.09 -5.38
CA GLY A 244 -8.45 8.23 -4.38
C GLY A 244 -6.92 8.30 -4.39
N ALA A 245 -6.33 7.96 -3.25
CA ALA A 245 -4.88 8.03 -3.03
C ALA A 245 -4.10 7.14 -4.00
N PHE A 246 -4.62 5.96 -4.28
CA PHE A 246 -3.97 4.97 -5.13
C PHE A 246 -3.61 5.47 -6.54
N LEU A 247 -4.60 6.06 -7.23
CA LEU A 247 -4.39 6.53 -8.60
C LEU A 247 -3.38 7.67 -8.63
N VAL A 248 -3.43 8.55 -7.63
CA VAL A 248 -2.50 9.66 -7.48
C VAL A 248 -1.08 9.18 -7.17
N GLU A 249 -0.91 8.18 -6.31
CA GLU A 249 0.40 7.61 -6.00
C GLU A 249 1.02 6.91 -7.21
N ARG A 250 0.23 6.16 -7.98
CA ARG A 250 0.71 5.58 -9.24
C ARG A 250 1.15 6.65 -10.25
N LEU A 251 0.43 7.76 -10.30
CA LEU A 251 0.77 8.88 -11.17
C LEU A 251 2.09 9.53 -10.74
N LEU A 252 2.27 9.75 -9.42
CA LEU A 252 3.53 10.26 -8.87
C LEU A 252 4.68 9.27 -9.12
N GLN A 253 4.50 7.97 -8.88
CA GLN A 253 5.54 6.97 -9.16
C GLN A 253 6.03 7.06 -10.61
N ARG A 254 5.13 7.05 -11.56
CA ARG A 254 5.47 7.14 -12.99
C ARG A 254 6.16 8.46 -13.32
N LEU A 255 5.73 9.54 -12.69
CA LEU A 255 6.38 10.84 -12.82
C LEU A 255 7.86 10.77 -12.36
N GLY A 256 8.10 10.18 -11.19
CA GLY A 256 9.44 9.98 -10.64
C GLY A 256 10.31 9.10 -11.54
N GLU A 257 9.79 7.98 -12.02
CA GLU A 257 10.48 7.09 -12.96
C GLU A 257 10.86 7.81 -14.27
N SER A 258 9.93 8.58 -14.82
CA SER A 258 10.19 9.34 -16.05
C SER A 258 11.25 10.44 -15.83
N LEU A 259 11.20 11.15 -14.72
CA LEU A 259 12.20 12.16 -14.38
C LEU A 259 13.58 11.51 -14.16
N ALA A 260 13.64 10.37 -13.45
CA ALA A 260 14.88 9.63 -13.19
C ALA A 260 15.53 9.11 -14.49
N GLN A 261 14.74 8.59 -15.41
CA GLN A 261 15.22 8.10 -16.72
C GLN A 261 15.76 9.22 -17.61
N ASN A 262 15.37 10.46 -17.38
CA ASN A 262 15.78 11.63 -18.16
C ASN A 262 16.80 12.52 -17.43
N ALA A 263 17.24 12.12 -16.24
CA ALA A 263 18.35 12.74 -15.53
C ALA A 263 19.69 12.34 -16.18
N ARG A 264 20.71 13.19 -16.01
CA ARG A 264 22.07 12.81 -16.38
C ARG A 264 22.66 11.89 -15.31
N ASP A 265 23.65 11.08 -15.65
CA ASP A 265 24.32 10.17 -14.70
C ASP A 265 24.89 10.89 -13.46
N ILE A 266 25.24 12.16 -13.61
CA ILE A 266 25.81 12.99 -12.52
C ILE A 266 24.75 13.73 -11.72
N ASP A 267 23.51 13.83 -12.21
CA ASP A 267 22.40 14.50 -11.53
C ASP A 267 21.76 13.55 -10.53
N VAL A 268 21.31 14.08 -9.39
CA VAL A 268 20.67 13.29 -8.34
C VAL A 268 19.23 13.72 -8.20
N ILE A 269 18.29 12.79 -8.31
CA ILE A 269 16.86 13.07 -8.17
C ILE A 269 16.31 12.45 -6.89
N GLY A 270 15.45 13.17 -6.19
CA GLY A 270 14.76 12.68 -5.02
C GLY A 270 13.43 13.35 -4.76
N ALA A 271 12.73 12.84 -3.75
CA ALA A 271 11.46 13.37 -3.31
C ALA A 271 11.61 14.75 -2.69
N PHE A 272 10.66 15.64 -2.96
CA PHE A 272 10.51 16.94 -2.34
C PHE A 272 9.12 17.07 -1.72
N LYS A 273 9.06 17.26 -0.41
CA LYS A 273 7.80 17.32 0.34
C LYS A 273 6.89 16.14 -0.01
N GLU A 274 5.58 16.29 0.06
CA GLU A 274 4.60 15.26 -0.30
C GLU A 274 4.27 15.21 -1.80
N SER A 275 4.59 16.27 -2.54
CA SER A 275 4.02 16.54 -3.86
C SER A 275 5.05 16.77 -4.96
N GLY A 276 6.33 16.75 -4.64
CA GLY A 276 7.36 17.19 -5.58
C GLY A 276 8.57 16.28 -5.71
N TYR A 277 9.44 16.71 -6.61
CA TYR A 277 10.75 16.11 -6.90
C TYR A 277 11.80 17.21 -6.94
N THR A 278 12.96 16.94 -6.36
CA THR A 278 14.14 17.80 -6.46
C THR A 278 15.20 17.10 -7.30
N MET A 279 15.82 17.81 -8.18
CA MET A 279 17.00 17.36 -8.90
C MET A 279 18.19 18.26 -8.57
N ILE A 280 19.29 17.67 -8.12
CA ILE A 280 20.57 18.34 -7.93
C ILE A 280 21.29 18.32 -9.27
N LEU A 281 21.57 19.50 -9.82
CA LEU A 281 22.21 19.71 -11.10
C LEU A 281 23.67 20.10 -10.85
N THR A 282 24.56 19.12 -10.90
CA THR A 282 25.98 19.34 -10.64
C THR A 282 26.63 20.17 -11.76
N GLU A 283 27.45 21.17 -11.39
CA GLU A 283 28.15 22.03 -12.32
C GLU A 283 27.22 22.78 -13.30
N ALA A 284 25.99 23.08 -12.89
CA ALA A 284 25.01 23.80 -13.68
C ALA A 284 24.94 25.28 -13.25
N SER A 285 25.05 26.18 -14.21
CA SER A 285 24.80 27.63 -14.03
C SER A 285 23.30 27.89 -13.91
N SER A 286 22.91 29.13 -13.56
CA SER A 286 21.49 29.51 -13.48
C SER A 286 20.75 29.32 -14.83
N GLU A 287 21.35 29.64 -15.96
CA GLU A 287 20.79 29.42 -17.29
C GLU A 287 20.63 27.89 -17.57
N GLY A 288 21.63 27.10 -17.15
CA GLY A 288 21.59 25.65 -17.24
C GLY A 288 20.48 25.04 -16.39
N ALA A 289 20.25 25.56 -15.18
CA ALA A 289 19.19 25.16 -14.27
C ALA A 289 17.80 25.51 -14.82
N GLU A 290 17.62 26.72 -15.35
CA GLU A 290 16.39 27.14 -16.01
C GLU A 290 16.04 26.22 -17.17
N SER A 291 16.99 25.96 -18.06
CA SER A 291 16.81 25.06 -19.19
C SER A 291 16.46 23.63 -18.75
N ALA A 292 17.14 23.12 -17.70
CA ALA A 292 16.85 21.82 -17.11
C ALA A 292 15.45 21.77 -16.50
N ALA A 293 15.05 22.78 -15.71
CA ALA A 293 13.73 22.87 -15.10
C ALA A 293 12.59 22.86 -16.14
N HIS A 294 12.74 23.63 -17.20
CA HIS A 294 11.77 23.63 -18.30
C HIS A 294 11.68 22.28 -19.02
N ARG A 295 12.81 21.65 -19.30
CA ARG A 295 12.87 20.31 -19.89
C ARG A 295 12.20 19.27 -18.98
N LEU A 296 12.53 19.28 -17.68
CA LEU A 296 11.94 18.35 -16.70
C LEU A 296 10.44 18.56 -16.55
N LEU A 297 9.97 19.81 -16.56
CA LEU A 297 8.55 20.13 -16.53
C LEU A 297 7.83 19.60 -17.76
N ALA A 298 8.43 19.68 -18.94
CA ALA A 298 7.85 19.11 -20.16
C ALA A 298 7.74 17.58 -20.09
N ILE A 299 8.82 16.91 -19.65
CA ILE A 299 8.84 15.44 -19.40
C ILE A 299 7.79 15.05 -18.39
N ALA A 300 7.68 15.79 -17.28
CA ALA A 300 6.71 15.55 -16.24
C ALA A 300 5.25 15.67 -16.74
N LYS A 301 4.96 16.68 -17.56
CA LYS A 301 3.65 16.87 -18.19
C LYS A 301 3.32 15.72 -19.17
N GLU A 302 4.28 15.26 -19.94
CA GLU A 302 4.11 14.13 -20.85
C GLU A 302 3.84 12.84 -20.09
N ALA A 303 4.62 12.55 -19.03
CA ALA A 303 4.43 11.41 -18.16
C ALA A 303 3.06 11.43 -17.45
N ALA A 304 2.62 12.61 -17.03
CA ALA A 304 1.30 12.80 -16.43
C ALA A 304 0.13 12.58 -17.40
N ALA A 305 0.31 12.97 -18.67
CA ALA A 305 -0.69 12.83 -19.72
C ALA A 305 -0.81 11.40 -20.26
N GLY A 306 0.23 10.58 -20.09
CA GLY A 306 0.34 9.23 -20.70
C GLY A 306 -0.62 8.16 -20.16
N ASP A 307 -1.46 8.45 -19.17
CA ASP A 307 -2.47 7.51 -18.65
C ASP A 307 -3.84 7.67 -19.31
N GLY A 308 -3.85 7.76 -20.61
CA GLY A 308 -4.96 7.91 -21.55
C GLY A 308 -6.32 7.31 -21.20
N GLY A 309 -6.80 7.39 -19.97
CA GLY A 309 -8.00 6.68 -19.62
C GLY A 309 -8.90 7.23 -18.52
N VAL A 310 -8.42 8.12 -17.64
CA VAL A 310 -9.28 8.63 -16.56
C VAL A 310 -9.73 10.06 -16.85
N PRO A 311 -10.97 10.26 -17.33
CA PRO A 311 -11.46 11.59 -17.63
C PRO A 311 -11.40 12.52 -16.42
N GLY A 312 -10.75 13.68 -16.59
CA GLY A 312 -10.62 14.70 -15.57
C GLY A 312 -9.49 14.46 -14.55
N LEU A 313 -8.62 13.47 -14.76
CA LEU A 313 -7.37 13.32 -14.04
C LEU A 313 -6.30 14.17 -14.74
N GLU A 314 -6.14 15.40 -14.29
CA GLU A 314 -5.15 16.34 -14.81
C GLU A 314 -4.25 16.82 -13.67
N LEU A 315 -2.96 16.53 -13.78
CA LEU A 315 -1.96 16.95 -12.80
C LEU A 315 -1.44 18.34 -13.16
N HIS A 316 -1.62 19.27 -12.25
CA HIS A 316 -1.06 20.61 -12.41
C HIS A 316 0.34 20.66 -11.84
N LEU A 317 1.33 20.94 -12.69
CA LEU A 317 2.74 20.92 -12.35
C LEU A 317 3.33 22.34 -12.43
N ALA A 318 4.10 22.69 -11.41
CA ALA A 318 4.95 23.88 -11.36
C ALA A 318 6.42 23.47 -11.29
N ALA A 319 7.32 24.32 -11.80
CA ALA A 319 8.75 24.15 -11.70
C ALA A 319 9.40 25.41 -11.12
N GLY A 320 10.45 25.23 -10.32
CA GLY A 320 11.32 26.28 -9.82
C GLY A 320 12.77 25.82 -9.88
N TRP A 321 13.71 26.75 -9.82
CA TRP A 321 15.13 26.42 -9.75
C TRP A 321 15.88 27.50 -8.96
N ALA A 322 17.01 27.12 -8.39
CA ALA A 322 17.91 28.00 -7.68
C ALA A 322 19.37 27.56 -7.90
N THR A 323 20.29 28.51 -7.85
CA THR A 323 21.71 28.31 -8.13
C THR A 323 22.56 28.85 -6.99
N ALA A 324 23.41 28.05 -6.41
CA ALA A 324 24.43 28.48 -5.48
C ALA A 324 25.71 28.91 -6.26
N PRO A 325 26.40 30.00 -5.84
CA PRO A 325 26.13 30.77 -4.62
C PRO A 325 25.12 31.93 -4.81
N ALA A 326 24.61 32.20 -6.01
CA ALA A 326 23.79 33.35 -6.32
C ALA A 326 22.51 33.46 -5.46
N ASP A 327 21.79 32.36 -5.32
CA ASP A 327 20.50 32.29 -4.61
C ASP A 327 20.64 31.78 -3.16
N GLY A 328 21.86 31.38 -2.76
CA GLY A 328 22.17 30.93 -1.41
C GLY A 328 23.36 29.98 -1.37
N VAL A 329 23.87 29.75 -0.15
CA VAL A 329 25.01 28.83 0.09
C VAL A 329 24.67 27.72 1.06
N THR A 330 23.45 27.67 1.57
CA THR A 330 22.96 26.63 2.45
C THR A 330 21.74 25.91 1.82
N THR A 331 21.50 24.69 2.22
CA THR A 331 20.35 23.90 1.74
C THR A 331 19.04 24.68 1.91
N ASP A 332 18.81 25.26 3.10
CA ASP A 332 17.58 26.02 3.38
C ASP A 332 17.45 27.26 2.50
N ALA A 333 18.56 27.99 2.28
CA ALA A 333 18.54 29.18 1.44
C ALA A 333 18.20 28.84 -0.01
N VAL A 334 18.82 27.79 -0.57
CA VAL A 334 18.62 27.39 -1.95
C VAL A 334 17.19 26.83 -2.17
N PHE A 335 16.58 26.16 -1.17
CA PHE A 335 15.18 25.73 -1.26
C PHE A 335 14.16 26.86 -1.02
N ALA A 336 14.57 27.97 -0.42
CA ALA A 336 13.71 29.12 -0.16
C ALA A 336 13.68 30.12 -1.31
N ALA A 337 14.68 30.09 -2.19
CA ALA A 337 14.82 31.00 -3.34
C ALA A 337 13.88 30.60 -4.49
#